data_751a4e1f15c86b7e3b9ecabe089cc386
#
_entry.id   751a4e1f15c86b7e3b9ecabe089cc386
#
_cell.length_a   1.000
_cell.length_b   1.000
_cell.length_c   1.000
_cell.angle_alpha   90.00
_cell.angle_beta   90.00
_cell.angle_gamma   90.00
#
_symmetry.space_group_name_H-M   'P 1'
#
loop_
_entity.id
_entity.type
_entity.pdbx_description
1 polymer ?
#
loop_
_entity_poly.entity_id
_entity_poly.type
_entity_poly.pdbx_seq_one_letter_code
_entity_poly.pdbx_strand_id
1 'polypeptide(L)'
;MSKLPEIHLCIVQPAGYVHSLGLVDQARYFRYQFRRLGANVSLAKNRLRHDAVNFVFGAHLGFDATQCQRHACVFVNLEQLGEGGATVSDAYRQLLRQSAVVDYDADNVAAYSDQPDAVPVVPLLHAPYLASPAALPLEERPIDLLFIGSMSDRRRAWLDRIEAF
;
A
#
# COMPACT_ATOMS: atom_id res chain seq x y z
N MET A 1 27.58 -0.35 -13.70
CA MET A 1 26.38 -0.44 -12.86
C MET A 1 25.57 -1.62 -13.34
N SER A 2 25.18 -2.56 -12.48
CA SER A 2 24.30 -3.66 -12.86
C SER A 2 22.93 -3.11 -13.24
N LYS A 3 22.34 -3.63 -14.32
CA LYS A 3 20.99 -3.27 -14.73
C LYS A 3 20.01 -3.68 -13.63
N LEU A 4 19.12 -2.77 -13.22
CA LEU A 4 18.06 -3.09 -12.27
C LEU A 4 17.12 -4.15 -12.88
N PRO A 5 16.53 -5.03 -12.06
CA PRO A 5 15.56 -6.00 -12.57
C PRO A 5 14.33 -5.31 -13.14
N GLU A 6 13.60 -6.00 -14.01
CA GLU A 6 12.26 -5.59 -14.41
C GLU A 6 11.34 -5.59 -13.18
N ILE A 7 10.59 -4.53 -13.00
CA ILE A 7 9.64 -4.37 -11.90
C ILE A 7 8.21 -4.44 -12.43
N HIS A 8 7.38 -5.21 -11.76
CA HIS A 8 5.96 -5.29 -12.06
C HIS A 8 5.13 -4.98 -10.81
N LEU A 9 4.19 -4.06 -10.93
CA LEU A 9 3.26 -3.70 -9.86
C LEU A 9 1.94 -4.41 -10.12
N CYS A 10 1.52 -5.28 -9.21
CA CYS A 10 0.28 -6.04 -9.30
C CYS A 10 -0.70 -5.55 -8.24
N ILE A 11 -1.86 -5.05 -8.65
CA ILE A 11 -2.95 -4.70 -7.72
C ILE A 11 -3.94 -5.86 -7.70
N VAL A 12 -4.15 -6.46 -6.52
CA VAL A 12 -5.18 -7.48 -6.32
C VAL A 12 -6.55 -6.79 -6.26
N GLN A 13 -7.42 -7.13 -7.20
CA GLN A 13 -8.76 -6.58 -7.30
C GLN A 13 -9.78 -7.70 -7.48
N PRO A 14 -10.48 -8.12 -6.41
CA PRO A 14 -11.61 -9.04 -6.54
C PRO A 14 -12.70 -8.49 -7.47
N ALA A 15 -13.43 -9.37 -8.12
CA ALA A 15 -14.54 -8.98 -9.00
C ALA A 15 -15.57 -8.14 -8.23
N GLY A 16 -15.95 -6.99 -8.78
CA GLY A 16 -16.92 -6.08 -8.15
C GLY A 16 -16.41 -5.27 -6.95
N TYR A 17 -15.18 -5.50 -6.48
CA TYR A 17 -14.63 -4.79 -5.34
C TYR A 17 -13.93 -3.48 -5.76
N VAL A 18 -14.67 -2.38 -5.71
CA VAL A 18 -14.18 -1.07 -6.17
C VAL A 18 -13.16 -0.43 -5.20
N HIS A 19 -13.16 -0.79 -3.92
CA HIS A 19 -12.27 -0.19 -2.93
C HIS A 19 -10.78 -0.47 -3.20
N SER A 20 -10.45 -1.53 -3.94
CA SER A 20 -9.07 -1.78 -4.40
C SER A 20 -8.53 -0.66 -5.31
N LEU A 21 -9.39 0.21 -5.83
CA LEU A 21 -8.96 1.40 -6.58
C LEU A 21 -8.19 2.39 -5.68
N GLY A 22 -8.43 2.39 -4.37
CA GLY A 22 -7.65 3.15 -3.41
C GLY A 22 -6.16 2.79 -3.40
N LEU A 23 -5.79 1.57 -3.84
CA LEU A 23 -4.39 1.12 -3.93
C LEU A 23 -3.66 1.63 -5.19
N VAL A 24 -4.38 2.25 -6.13
CA VAL A 24 -3.79 2.72 -7.39
C VAL A 24 -2.78 3.83 -7.16
N ASP A 25 -3.07 4.77 -6.26
CA ASP A 25 -2.16 5.89 -6.01
C ASP A 25 -0.89 5.45 -5.29
N GLN A 26 -0.98 4.47 -4.37
CA GLN A 26 0.19 3.87 -3.75
C GLN A 26 1.04 3.11 -4.79
N ALA A 27 0.41 2.32 -5.66
CA ALA A 27 1.13 1.65 -6.75
C ALA A 27 1.78 2.65 -7.72
N ARG A 28 1.12 3.78 -8.02
CA ARG A 28 1.70 4.88 -8.80
C ARG A 28 2.88 5.53 -8.09
N TYR A 29 2.83 5.67 -6.76
CA TYR A 29 3.95 6.17 -5.97
C TYR A 29 5.17 5.26 -6.13
N PHE A 30 5.01 3.95 -5.95
CA PHE A 30 6.10 2.98 -6.17
C PHE A 30 6.61 3.03 -7.62
N ARG A 31 5.72 3.11 -8.60
CA ARG A 31 6.10 3.26 -10.02
C ARG A 31 6.94 4.50 -10.25
N TYR A 32 6.57 5.62 -9.67
CA TYR A 32 7.32 6.87 -9.77
C TYR A 32 8.70 6.72 -9.16
N GLN A 33 8.81 6.17 -7.95
CA GLN A 33 10.10 6.02 -7.26
C GLN A 33 11.03 5.03 -8.00
N PHE A 34 10.54 3.88 -8.40
CA PHE A 34 11.34 2.91 -9.16
C PHE A 34 11.84 3.48 -10.49
N ARG A 35 11.02 4.25 -11.19
CA ARG A 35 11.44 4.93 -12.43
C ARG A 35 12.53 5.97 -12.18
N ARG A 36 12.46 6.71 -11.08
CA ARG A 36 13.52 7.63 -10.68
C ARG A 36 14.86 6.92 -10.42
N LEU A 37 14.81 5.69 -9.96
CA LEU A 37 15.97 4.82 -9.78
C LEU A 37 16.45 4.18 -11.09
N GLY A 38 15.77 4.43 -12.21
CA GLY A 38 16.13 3.89 -13.53
C GLY A 38 15.57 2.51 -13.81
N ALA A 39 14.64 2.00 -13.01
CA ALA A 39 14.00 0.71 -13.27
C ALA A 39 12.95 0.81 -14.38
N ASN A 40 12.81 -0.26 -15.15
CA ASN A 40 11.69 -0.45 -16.05
C ASN A 40 10.49 -0.99 -15.27
N VAL A 41 9.35 -0.30 -15.30
CA VAL A 41 8.20 -0.59 -14.43
C VAL A 41 6.92 -0.71 -15.22
N SER A 42 6.28 -1.87 -15.11
CA SER A 42 4.92 -2.15 -15.60
C SER A 42 3.92 -2.23 -14.43
N LEU A 43 2.62 -2.06 -14.74
CA LEU A 43 1.54 -2.14 -13.76
C LEU A 43 0.33 -2.83 -14.39
N ALA A 44 -0.27 -3.76 -13.65
CA ALA A 44 -1.52 -4.41 -14.04
C ALA A 44 -2.35 -4.80 -12.80
N LYS A 45 -3.61 -5.17 -13.04
CA LYS A 45 -4.50 -5.75 -12.03
C LYS A 45 -4.55 -7.26 -12.21
N ASN A 46 -4.49 -8.00 -11.10
CA ASN A 46 -4.65 -9.47 -11.04
C ASN A 46 -3.73 -10.25 -11.99
N ARG A 47 -2.60 -9.69 -12.36
CA ARG A 47 -1.66 -10.32 -13.30
C ARG A 47 -0.24 -10.16 -12.80
N LEU A 48 0.47 -11.28 -12.67
CA LEU A 48 1.89 -11.35 -12.36
C LEU A 48 2.72 -11.57 -13.62
N ARG A 49 4.01 -11.28 -13.56
CA ARG A 49 4.98 -11.51 -14.63
C ARG A 49 6.06 -12.48 -14.15
N HIS A 50 6.46 -13.43 -15.00
CA HIS A 50 7.53 -14.38 -14.73
C HIS A 50 8.93 -13.76 -14.84
N ASP A 51 9.06 -12.73 -15.67
CA ASP A 51 10.31 -12.05 -16.03
C ASP A 51 10.56 -10.77 -15.21
N ALA A 52 9.85 -10.58 -14.10
CA ALA A 52 9.92 -9.38 -13.26
C ALA A 52 9.83 -9.73 -11.78
N VAL A 53 10.32 -8.82 -10.93
CA VAL A 53 9.97 -8.80 -9.51
C VAL A 53 8.60 -8.14 -9.37
N ASN A 54 7.64 -8.90 -8.83
CA ASN A 54 6.25 -8.45 -8.68
C ASN A 54 6.03 -7.83 -7.31
N PHE A 55 5.75 -6.55 -7.26
CA PHE A 55 5.30 -5.87 -6.05
C PHE A 55 3.77 -5.97 -5.99
N VAL A 56 3.25 -6.70 -5.01
CA VAL A 56 1.82 -7.05 -4.90
C VAL A 56 1.14 -6.17 -3.87
N PHE A 57 0.16 -5.40 -4.31
CA PHE A 57 -0.68 -4.50 -3.50
C PHE A 57 -2.04 -5.14 -3.25
N GLY A 58 -2.55 -5.05 -2.02
CA GLY A 58 -3.87 -5.56 -1.67
C GLY A 58 -3.94 -7.09 -1.56
N ALA A 59 -2.85 -7.76 -1.21
CA ALA A 59 -2.82 -9.22 -1.09
C ALA A 59 -3.84 -9.76 -0.06
N HIS A 60 -4.21 -8.98 0.95
CA HIS A 60 -5.27 -9.31 1.92
C HIS A 60 -6.64 -9.53 1.27
N LEU A 61 -6.85 -9.04 0.04
CA LEU A 61 -8.10 -9.16 -0.70
C LEU A 61 -8.27 -10.51 -1.43
N GLY A 62 -7.44 -11.50 -1.11
CA GLY A 62 -7.55 -12.85 -1.66
C GLY A 62 -6.48 -13.22 -2.67
N PHE A 63 -5.24 -12.79 -2.45
CA PHE A 63 -4.10 -13.25 -3.25
C PHE A 63 -3.88 -14.77 -3.08
N ASP A 64 -3.74 -15.47 -4.19
CA ASP A 64 -3.38 -16.89 -4.18
C ASP A 64 -1.89 -17.06 -3.92
N ALA A 65 -1.53 -17.48 -2.70
CA ALA A 65 -0.14 -17.67 -2.27
C ALA A 65 0.62 -18.71 -3.10
N THR A 66 -0.07 -19.64 -3.78
CA THR A 66 0.59 -20.63 -4.65
C THR A 66 1.32 -20.00 -5.83
N GLN A 67 0.94 -18.79 -6.21
CA GLN A 67 1.61 -18.00 -7.25
C GLN A 67 3.08 -17.69 -6.91
N CYS A 68 3.43 -17.61 -5.62
CA CYS A 68 4.81 -17.39 -5.17
C CYS A 68 5.77 -18.53 -5.58
N GLN A 69 5.25 -19.72 -5.89
CA GLN A 69 6.07 -20.83 -6.39
C GLN A 69 6.60 -20.58 -7.81
N ARG A 70 5.96 -19.68 -8.57
CA ARG A 70 6.26 -19.45 -9.98
C ARG A 70 6.68 -18.00 -10.28
N HIS A 71 6.48 -17.09 -9.34
CA HIS A 71 6.74 -15.67 -9.52
C HIS A 71 7.55 -15.12 -8.34
N ALA A 72 8.53 -14.30 -8.62
CA ALA A 72 9.20 -13.51 -7.59
C ALA A 72 8.23 -12.44 -7.10
N CYS A 73 7.76 -12.55 -5.86
CA CYS A 73 6.79 -11.64 -5.25
C CYS A 73 7.39 -10.91 -4.05
N VAL A 74 7.10 -9.63 -3.95
CA VAL A 74 7.30 -8.78 -2.77
C VAL A 74 5.93 -8.19 -2.40
N PHE A 75 5.48 -8.41 -1.19
CA PHE A 75 4.18 -7.90 -0.75
C PHE A 75 4.32 -6.50 -0.19
N VAL A 76 3.48 -5.58 -0.64
CA VAL A 76 3.40 -4.23 -0.10
C VAL A 76 2.23 -4.20 0.88
N ASN A 77 2.54 -4.26 2.19
CA ASN A 77 1.50 -4.11 3.21
C ASN A 77 1.13 -2.63 3.34
N LEU A 78 -0.15 -2.36 3.25
CA LEU A 78 -0.74 -1.03 3.43
C LEU A 78 -1.88 -1.06 4.46
N GLU A 79 -2.07 -2.22 5.11
CA GLU A 79 -3.04 -2.38 6.19
C GLU A 79 -2.39 -2.06 7.53
N GLN A 80 -3.11 -1.37 8.40
CA GLN A 80 -2.70 -1.13 9.77
C GLN A 80 -2.95 -2.41 10.59
N LEU A 81 -1.89 -3.12 10.98
CA LEU A 81 -1.97 -4.43 11.62
C LEU A 81 -1.79 -4.42 13.14
N GLY A 82 -1.37 -3.31 13.71
CA GLY A 82 -1.16 -3.12 15.14
C GLY A 82 -2.47 -3.09 15.95
N GLU A 83 -2.36 -2.75 17.21
CA GLU A 83 -3.51 -2.63 18.12
C GLU A 83 -4.55 -1.63 17.57
N GLY A 84 -5.82 -2.04 17.55
CA GLY A 84 -6.90 -1.24 16.98
C GLY A 84 -6.86 -1.06 15.46
N GLY A 85 -6.04 -1.84 14.77
CA GLY A 85 -5.88 -1.82 13.31
C GLY A 85 -6.96 -2.59 12.55
N ALA A 86 -6.67 -2.86 11.28
CA ALA A 86 -7.57 -3.60 10.39
C ALA A 86 -7.69 -5.08 10.80
N THR A 87 -8.89 -5.62 10.68
CA THR A 87 -9.11 -7.06 10.79
C THR A 87 -8.70 -7.71 9.47
N VAL A 88 -7.61 -8.46 9.50
CA VAL A 88 -7.13 -9.25 8.36
C VAL A 88 -7.12 -10.73 8.71
N SER A 89 -7.15 -11.59 7.69
CA SER A 89 -7.13 -13.04 7.90
C SER A 89 -5.77 -13.53 8.42
N ASP A 90 -5.78 -14.65 9.16
CA ASP A 90 -4.54 -15.31 9.60
C ASP A 90 -3.69 -15.77 8.41
N ALA A 91 -4.33 -16.19 7.32
CA ALA A 91 -3.64 -16.55 6.08
C ALA A 91 -2.83 -15.36 5.51
N TYR A 92 -3.36 -14.14 5.57
CA TYR A 92 -2.62 -12.96 5.15
C TYR A 92 -1.44 -12.66 6.08
N ARG A 93 -1.63 -12.74 7.40
CA ARG A 93 -0.53 -12.55 8.37
C ARG A 93 0.58 -13.60 8.14
N GLN A 94 0.20 -14.85 7.87
CA GLN A 94 1.14 -15.92 7.57
C GLN A 94 1.88 -15.67 6.24
N LEU A 95 1.18 -15.17 5.23
CA LEU A 95 1.78 -14.78 3.95
C LEU A 95 2.88 -13.72 4.16
N LEU A 96 2.62 -12.69 4.95
CA LEU A 96 3.62 -11.66 5.27
C LEU A 96 4.83 -12.22 6.02
N ARG A 97 4.61 -13.13 6.99
CA ARG A 97 5.71 -13.77 7.74
C ARG A 97 6.66 -14.59 6.87
N GLN A 98 6.13 -15.22 5.82
CA GLN A 98 6.86 -16.19 5.00
C GLN A 98 7.40 -15.61 3.70
N SER A 99 7.19 -14.33 3.45
CA SER A 99 7.49 -13.70 2.17
C SER A 99 8.39 -12.47 2.31
N ALA A 100 8.93 -12.02 1.18
CA ALA A 100 9.52 -10.70 1.12
C ALA A 100 8.42 -9.63 1.22
N VAL A 101 8.57 -8.70 2.14
CA VAL A 101 7.57 -7.66 2.43
C VAL A 101 8.23 -6.28 2.42
N VAL A 102 7.48 -5.29 2.01
CA VAL A 102 7.72 -3.86 2.25
C VAL A 102 6.53 -3.34 3.02
N ASP A 103 6.76 -2.64 4.13
CA ASP A 103 5.71 -2.00 4.91
C ASP A 103 5.81 -0.47 4.83
N TYR A 104 4.77 0.24 5.18
CA TYR A 104 4.77 1.69 5.26
C TYR A 104 5.00 2.21 6.68
N ASP A 105 4.87 1.34 7.70
CA ASP A 105 4.93 1.68 9.09
C ASP A 105 5.65 0.58 9.91
N ALA A 106 6.62 0.99 10.72
CA ALA A 106 7.40 0.08 11.55
C ALA A 106 6.54 -0.63 12.62
N ASP A 107 5.52 0.04 13.15
CA ASP A 107 4.63 -0.54 14.16
C ASP A 107 3.82 -1.72 13.60
N ASN A 108 3.48 -1.68 12.31
CA ASN A 108 2.83 -2.80 11.64
C ASN A 108 3.72 -4.04 11.58
N VAL A 109 5.02 -3.85 11.34
CA VAL A 109 5.96 -4.95 11.14
C VAL A 109 6.03 -5.83 12.39
N ALA A 110 6.02 -5.25 13.58
CA ALA A 110 6.00 -5.99 14.84
C ALA A 110 4.77 -6.89 15.00
N ALA A 111 3.66 -6.60 14.30
CA ALA A 111 2.44 -7.40 14.37
C ALA A 111 2.51 -8.72 13.57
N TYR A 112 3.49 -8.88 12.66
CA TYR A 112 3.60 -10.09 11.84
C TYR A 112 5.03 -10.63 11.68
N SER A 113 6.07 -9.89 11.99
CA SER A 113 7.46 -10.34 11.82
C SER A 113 8.15 -10.57 13.15
N ASP A 114 8.87 -11.68 13.24
CA ASP A 114 9.77 -11.99 14.38
C ASP A 114 11.13 -11.27 14.25
N GLN A 115 11.40 -10.66 13.08
CA GLN A 115 12.60 -9.88 12.77
C GLN A 115 12.20 -8.52 12.15
N PRO A 116 11.62 -7.61 12.92
CA PRO A 116 11.07 -6.37 12.38
C PRO A 116 12.12 -5.50 11.68
N ASP A 117 13.35 -5.47 12.17
CA ASP A 117 14.43 -4.68 11.56
C ASP A 117 14.88 -5.19 10.17
N ALA A 118 14.51 -6.42 9.81
CA ALA A 118 14.81 -6.99 8.50
C ALA A 118 13.78 -6.62 7.41
N VAL A 119 12.64 -6.07 7.80
CA VAL A 119 11.58 -5.66 6.86
C VAL A 119 11.78 -4.19 6.46
N PRO A 120 11.97 -3.91 5.16
CA PRO A 120 12.08 -2.53 4.70
C PRO A 120 10.78 -1.74 4.97
N VAL A 121 10.93 -0.60 5.64
CA VAL A 121 9.84 0.37 5.84
C VAL A 121 10.00 1.51 4.84
N VAL A 122 9.01 1.67 3.96
CA VAL A 122 8.97 2.71 2.92
C VAL A 122 7.80 3.65 3.20
N PRO A 123 8.02 4.78 3.84
CA PRO A 123 6.95 5.72 4.11
C PRO A 123 6.39 6.29 2.80
N LEU A 124 5.08 6.44 2.74
CA LEU A 124 4.40 7.09 1.62
C LEU A 124 4.49 8.60 1.78
N LEU A 125 5.37 9.21 1.00
CA LEU A 125 5.62 10.64 1.02
C LEU A 125 4.95 11.33 -0.18
N HIS A 126 5.02 12.66 -0.21
CA HIS A 126 4.53 13.45 -1.34
C HIS A 126 5.26 13.07 -2.65
N ALA A 127 4.49 12.99 -3.73
CA ALA A 127 5.02 12.90 -5.09
C ALA A 127 4.42 14.02 -5.96
N PRO A 128 5.20 14.62 -6.89
CA PRO A 128 4.73 15.78 -7.67
C PRO A 128 3.43 15.55 -8.44
N TYR A 129 3.17 14.34 -8.89
CA TYR A 129 1.93 14.00 -9.60
C TYR A 129 0.68 13.99 -8.71
N LEU A 130 0.82 14.03 -7.37
CA LEU A 130 -0.28 14.16 -6.42
C LEU A 130 -0.73 15.63 -6.26
N ALA A 131 0.11 16.59 -6.69
CA ALA A 131 -0.27 17.99 -6.67
C ALA A 131 -1.31 18.27 -7.75
N SER A 132 -2.45 18.82 -7.36
CA SER A 132 -3.45 19.28 -8.33
C SER A 132 -3.05 20.68 -8.82
N PRO A 133 -2.90 20.89 -10.15
CA PRO A 133 -2.63 22.23 -10.69
C PRO A 133 -3.81 23.20 -10.48
N ALA A 134 -4.99 22.68 -10.18
CA ALA A 134 -6.19 23.47 -9.85
C ALA A 134 -6.41 23.66 -8.33
N ALA A 135 -5.44 23.24 -7.49
CA ALA A 135 -5.57 23.44 -6.05
C ALA A 135 -5.50 24.94 -5.73
N LEU A 136 -6.54 25.44 -5.05
CA LEU A 136 -6.55 26.80 -4.51
C LEU A 136 -5.47 26.94 -3.41
N PRO A 137 -4.90 28.14 -3.23
CA PRO A 137 -4.14 28.49 -2.04
C PRO A 137 -4.89 28.09 -0.77
N LEU A 138 -4.17 27.78 0.30
CA LEU A 138 -4.78 27.23 1.53
C LEU A 138 -5.83 28.19 2.10
N GLU A 139 -5.52 29.49 2.09
CA GLU A 139 -6.36 30.59 2.56
C GLU A 139 -7.64 30.82 1.74
N GLU A 140 -7.67 30.31 0.52
CA GLU A 140 -8.83 30.45 -0.39
C GLU A 140 -9.72 29.19 -0.39
N ARG A 141 -9.35 28.14 0.37
CA ARG A 141 -10.13 26.91 0.41
C ARG A 141 -11.36 27.06 1.28
N PRO A 142 -12.54 26.67 0.79
CA PRO A 142 -13.80 26.85 1.52
C PRO A 142 -14.02 25.81 2.63
N ILE A 143 -13.14 24.83 2.76
CA ILE A 143 -13.24 23.73 3.73
C ILE A 143 -11.94 23.68 4.52
N ASP A 144 -11.98 23.95 5.80
CA ASP A 144 -10.84 23.95 6.69
C ASP A 144 -10.38 22.52 7.01
N LEU A 145 -11.32 21.61 7.22
CA LEU A 145 -11.06 20.20 7.52
C LEU A 145 -11.99 19.30 6.71
N LEU A 146 -11.42 18.42 5.90
CA LEU A 146 -12.15 17.44 5.11
C LEU A 146 -11.82 16.03 5.60
N PHE A 147 -12.84 15.26 6.00
CA PHE A 147 -12.73 13.83 6.22
C PHE A 147 -13.47 13.05 5.13
N ILE A 148 -12.76 12.14 4.46
CA ILE A 148 -13.34 11.20 3.50
C ILE A 148 -12.93 9.77 3.90
N GLY A 149 -13.90 8.90 4.12
CA GLY A 149 -13.65 7.49 4.45
C GLY A 149 -14.77 6.84 5.22
N SER A 150 -14.64 5.54 5.47
CA SER A 150 -15.58 4.79 6.31
C SER A 150 -15.49 5.26 7.76
N MET A 151 -16.62 5.37 8.44
CA MET A 151 -16.67 5.74 9.85
C MET A 151 -16.40 4.50 10.73
N SER A 152 -15.45 4.61 11.65
CA SER A 152 -15.23 3.67 12.75
C SER A 152 -15.39 4.40 14.07
N ASP A 153 -15.56 3.68 15.18
CA ASP A 153 -15.70 4.28 16.51
C ASP A 153 -14.50 5.14 16.88
N ARG A 154 -13.29 4.69 16.54
CA ARG A 154 -12.05 5.47 16.72
C ARG A 154 -12.10 6.80 15.95
N ARG A 155 -12.54 6.77 14.68
CA ARG A 155 -12.63 7.98 13.84
C ARG A 155 -13.71 8.92 14.34
N ARG A 156 -14.85 8.38 14.78
CA ARG A 156 -15.93 9.17 15.40
C ARG A 156 -15.42 9.88 16.64
N ALA A 157 -14.75 9.16 17.55
CA ALA A 157 -14.22 9.75 18.77
C ALA A 157 -13.20 10.90 18.50
N TRP A 158 -12.45 10.82 17.41
CA TRP A 158 -11.56 11.92 16.99
C TRP A 158 -12.34 13.11 16.43
N LEU A 159 -13.35 12.88 15.59
CA LEU A 159 -14.18 13.93 15.01
C LEU A 159 -14.97 14.67 16.11
N ASP A 160 -15.58 13.94 17.05
CA ASP A 160 -16.31 14.52 18.19
C ASP A 160 -15.40 15.46 19.02
N ARG A 161 -14.11 15.11 19.14
CA ARG A 161 -13.12 15.95 19.84
C ARG A 161 -12.78 17.22 19.03
N ILE A 162 -12.75 17.14 17.72
CA ILE A 162 -12.46 18.28 16.84
C ILE A 162 -13.66 19.24 16.80
N GLU A 163 -14.90 18.72 16.77
CA GLU A 163 -16.12 19.53 16.81
C GLU A 163 -16.30 20.29 18.13
N ALA A 164 -15.62 19.84 19.19
CA ALA A 164 -15.64 20.49 20.50
C ALA A 164 -14.70 21.72 20.62
N PHE A 165 -13.89 21.99 19.61
CA PHE A 165 -13.04 23.18 19.49
C PHE A 165 -13.69 24.27 18.65
#